data_9066e4668e4b421bb309cf7058d0ec1c
#
_entry.id   9066e4668e4b421bb309cf7058d0ec1c
#
_cell.length_a   1.000
_cell.length_b   1.000
_cell.length_c   1.000
_cell.angle_alpha   90.00
_cell.angle_beta   90.00
_cell.angle_gamma   90.00
#
_symmetry.space_group_name_H-M   'P 1'
#
loop_
_entity.id
_entity.type
_entity.pdbx_description
1 polymer ?
#
loop_
_entity_poly.entity_id
_entity_poly.type
_entity_poly.pdbx_seq_one_letter_code
_entity_poly.pdbx_strand_id
1 'polypeptide(L)'
;STFKLDLQKYVSKITVTNDSKTTTYDQKENTTLAKAEIKSKNLSGSLVVIEYKIKVTNKGDVAGYARNIVDYMPQTLSFNSSMNSDWYISGNNLYNTSLANTKIEPGETKELTLVLTKTMTDSNTGLVNNKAEIAESSNELGIKGETNEKGSANVIISVSTGALVNYVATTVITLIVLAGLA
;
A
#
# COMPACT_ATOMS: atom_id res chain seq x y z
N SER A 1 12.83 23.53 19.48
CA SER A 1 12.99 22.18 18.91
C SER A 1 11.63 21.57 18.70
N THR A 2 11.34 21.16 17.49
CA THR A 2 10.10 20.50 17.10
C THR A 2 10.42 19.10 16.61
N PHE A 3 9.51 18.15 16.83
CA PHE A 3 9.60 16.87 16.15
C PHE A 3 9.16 17.02 14.70
N LYS A 4 9.66 16.14 13.84
CA LYS A 4 9.31 16.12 12.42
C LYS A 4 9.06 14.67 11.99
N LEU A 5 7.81 14.34 11.72
CA LEU A 5 7.43 13.00 11.28
C LEU A 5 7.23 12.96 9.77
N ASP A 6 7.91 12.02 9.12
CA ASP A 6 7.73 11.69 7.71
C ASP A 6 6.96 10.37 7.60
N LEU A 7 5.99 10.33 6.71
CA LEU A 7 5.28 9.10 6.35
C LEU A 7 5.65 8.68 4.94
N GLN A 8 5.99 7.40 4.77
CA GLN A 8 6.22 6.78 3.48
C GLN A 8 5.41 5.50 3.38
N LYS A 9 4.93 5.21 2.19
CA LYS A 9 4.12 4.03 1.90
C LYS A 9 4.76 3.20 0.80
N TYR A 10 4.78 1.89 1.01
CA TYR A 10 5.41 0.93 0.11
C TYR A 10 4.52 -0.28 -0.10
N VAL A 11 4.76 -1.02 -1.18
CA VAL A 11 4.20 -2.35 -1.38
C VAL A 11 5.25 -3.38 -1.02
N SER A 12 4.95 -4.29 -0.12
CA SER A 12 5.85 -5.36 0.29
C SER A 12 5.66 -6.64 -0.52
N LYS A 13 4.42 -6.97 -0.85
CA LYS A 13 4.11 -8.14 -1.70
C LYS A 13 2.70 -8.05 -2.29
N ILE A 14 2.51 -8.77 -3.37
CA ILE A 14 1.21 -9.01 -3.99
C ILE A 14 1.03 -10.52 -4.09
N THR A 15 -0.12 -11.02 -3.67
CA THR A 15 -0.49 -12.44 -3.84
C THR A 15 -1.67 -12.52 -4.79
N VAL A 16 -1.61 -13.45 -5.72
CA VAL A 16 -2.71 -13.72 -6.65
C VAL A 16 -3.15 -15.17 -6.46
N THR A 17 -4.40 -15.36 -6.08
CA THR A 17 -4.99 -16.68 -5.90
C THR A 17 -6.08 -16.90 -6.95
N ASN A 18 -5.93 -17.99 -7.70
CA ASN A 18 -6.93 -18.45 -8.65
C ASN A 18 -7.16 -19.95 -8.42
N ASP A 19 -8.42 -20.34 -8.26
CA ASP A 19 -8.79 -21.66 -7.79
C ASP A 19 -8.03 -22.03 -6.51
N SER A 20 -7.20 -23.05 -6.52
CA SER A 20 -6.38 -23.45 -5.36
C SER A 20 -4.92 -23.03 -5.49
N LYS A 21 -4.56 -22.28 -6.53
CA LYS A 21 -3.17 -21.88 -6.79
C LYS A 21 -2.92 -20.44 -6.38
N THR A 22 -1.90 -20.24 -5.56
CA THR A 22 -1.44 -18.92 -5.13
C THR A 22 -0.05 -18.63 -5.69
N THR A 23 0.10 -17.45 -6.28
CA THR A 23 1.40 -16.93 -6.73
C THR A 23 1.72 -15.69 -5.92
N THR A 24 2.94 -15.60 -5.38
CA THR A 24 3.40 -14.46 -4.59
C THR A 24 4.45 -13.67 -5.37
N TYR A 25 4.26 -12.35 -5.42
CA TYR A 25 5.17 -11.38 -6.02
C TYR A 25 5.77 -10.53 -4.89
N ASP A 26 6.87 -11.01 -4.31
CA ASP A 26 7.61 -10.26 -3.30
C ASP A 26 8.27 -9.03 -3.94
N GLN A 27 8.23 -7.91 -3.22
CA GLN A 27 8.82 -6.67 -3.69
C GLN A 27 10.11 -6.38 -2.92
N LYS A 28 11.01 -5.65 -3.56
CA LYS A 28 12.18 -5.10 -2.87
C LYS A 28 11.73 -4.11 -1.81
N GLU A 29 12.52 -3.98 -0.76
CA GLU A 29 12.27 -3.00 0.28
C GLU A 29 12.06 -1.59 -0.31
N ASN A 30 11.10 -0.86 0.23
CA ASN A 30 10.74 0.50 -0.19
C ASN A 30 10.24 0.63 -1.64
N THR A 31 9.63 -0.41 -2.19
CA THR A 31 9.01 -0.36 -3.51
C THR A 31 7.75 0.50 -3.50
N THR A 32 7.70 1.52 -4.35
CA THR A 32 6.53 2.41 -4.53
C THR A 32 5.73 2.07 -5.79
N LEU A 33 6.27 1.27 -6.69
CA LEU A 33 5.58 0.77 -7.88
C LEU A 33 5.77 -0.75 -7.97
N ALA A 34 4.75 -1.49 -7.59
CA ALA A 34 4.74 -2.95 -7.61
C ALA A 34 3.95 -3.47 -8.82
N LYS A 35 4.31 -4.66 -9.27
CA LYS A 35 3.69 -5.30 -10.45
C LYS A 35 3.33 -6.74 -10.14
N ALA A 36 2.16 -7.14 -10.61
CA ALA A 36 1.72 -8.53 -10.66
C ALA A 36 1.14 -8.84 -12.02
N GLU A 37 1.24 -10.09 -12.43
CA GLU A 37 0.73 -10.58 -13.71
C GLU A 37 -0.27 -11.69 -13.49
N ILE A 38 -1.38 -11.66 -14.23
CA ILE A 38 -2.40 -12.69 -14.21
C ILE A 38 -2.56 -13.21 -15.64
N LYS A 39 -2.57 -14.53 -15.80
CA LYS A 39 -2.89 -15.13 -17.12
C LYS A 39 -4.35 -14.86 -17.46
N SER A 40 -4.63 -14.47 -18.71
CA SER A 40 -5.97 -14.09 -19.14
C SER A 40 -7.04 -15.17 -18.87
N LYS A 41 -6.69 -16.44 -19.03
CA LYS A 41 -7.58 -17.57 -18.72
C LYS A 41 -7.96 -17.68 -17.23
N ASN A 42 -7.18 -17.06 -16.34
CA ASN A 42 -7.38 -17.11 -14.90
C ASN A 42 -7.82 -15.75 -14.33
N LEU A 43 -8.13 -14.78 -15.19
CA LEU A 43 -8.39 -13.41 -14.77
C LEU A 43 -9.65 -13.30 -13.91
N SER A 44 -10.77 -13.74 -14.45
CA SER A 44 -12.06 -13.63 -13.77
C SER A 44 -12.10 -14.47 -12.50
N GLY A 45 -12.43 -13.83 -11.38
CA GLY A 45 -12.50 -14.47 -10.08
C GLY A 45 -11.17 -14.62 -9.35
N SER A 46 -10.04 -14.19 -9.94
CA SER A 46 -8.77 -14.16 -9.19
C SER A 46 -8.84 -13.19 -8.05
N LEU A 47 -8.37 -13.62 -6.88
CA LEU A 47 -8.21 -12.77 -5.70
C LEU A 47 -6.80 -12.21 -5.66
N VAL A 48 -6.70 -10.88 -5.69
CA VAL A 48 -5.45 -10.16 -5.50
C VAL A 48 -5.40 -9.62 -4.08
N VAL A 49 -4.32 -9.93 -3.35
CA VAL A 49 -4.07 -9.44 -2.00
C VAL A 49 -2.81 -8.60 -2.04
N ILE A 50 -2.92 -7.34 -1.63
CA ILE A 50 -1.81 -6.38 -1.65
C ILE A 50 -1.44 -6.07 -0.21
N GLU A 51 -0.19 -6.34 0.17
CA GLU A 51 0.36 -5.95 1.46
C GLU A 51 1.14 -4.66 1.31
N TYR A 52 0.70 -3.63 2.03
CA TYR A 52 1.37 -2.35 2.13
C TYR A 52 2.11 -2.23 3.45
N LYS A 53 3.26 -1.56 3.41
CA LYS A 53 3.98 -1.10 4.59
C LYS A 53 3.92 0.43 4.65
N ILE A 54 3.56 0.95 5.80
CA ILE A 54 3.52 2.38 6.07
C ILE A 54 4.57 2.64 7.14
N LYS A 55 5.58 3.45 6.80
CA LYS A 55 6.70 3.78 7.68
C LYS A 55 6.60 5.22 8.14
N VAL A 56 6.67 5.43 9.44
CA VAL A 56 6.73 6.76 10.06
C VAL A 56 8.11 6.92 10.69
N THR A 57 8.86 7.90 10.20
CA THR A 57 10.22 8.20 10.68
C THR A 57 10.25 9.57 11.31
N ASN A 58 10.84 9.67 12.49
CA ASN A 58 11.11 10.98 13.11
C ASN A 58 12.42 11.54 12.58
N LYS A 59 12.34 12.57 11.76
CA LYS A 59 13.48 13.30 11.21
C LYS A 59 13.79 14.58 11.96
N GLY A 60 13.10 14.82 13.07
CA GLY A 60 13.36 15.95 13.97
C GLY A 60 14.41 15.63 15.01
N ASP A 61 14.56 16.53 15.95
CA ASP A 61 15.53 16.45 17.05
C ASP A 61 14.89 16.19 18.42
N VAL A 62 13.58 16.08 18.48
CA VAL A 62 12.81 15.71 19.68
C VAL A 62 11.80 14.62 19.35
N ALA A 63 11.38 13.87 20.38
CA ALA A 63 10.42 12.79 20.23
C ALA A 63 9.02 13.31 19.87
N GLY A 64 8.26 12.49 19.14
CA GLY A 64 6.89 12.76 18.76
C GLY A 64 6.05 11.50 18.66
N TYR A 65 4.75 11.69 18.45
CA TYR A 65 3.76 10.62 18.34
C TYR A 65 2.91 10.82 17.07
N ALA A 66 2.76 9.77 16.28
CA ALA A 66 1.77 9.71 15.23
C ALA A 66 0.44 9.26 15.84
N ARG A 67 -0.40 10.21 16.23
CA ARG A 67 -1.63 9.95 16.99
C ARG A 67 -2.67 9.23 16.18
N ASN A 68 -2.78 9.53 14.90
CA ASN A 68 -3.69 8.87 13.98
C ASN A 68 -3.11 8.87 12.57
N ILE A 69 -3.26 7.75 11.89
CA ILE A 69 -2.88 7.58 10.49
C ILE A 69 -4.14 7.24 9.71
N VAL A 70 -4.32 7.90 8.57
CA VAL A 70 -5.42 7.65 7.65
C VAL A 70 -4.88 7.07 6.34
N ASP A 71 -5.57 6.06 5.82
CA ASP A 71 -5.39 5.55 4.47
C ASP A 71 -6.64 5.83 3.65
N TYR A 72 -6.45 6.49 2.53
CA TYR A 72 -7.52 6.81 1.60
C TYR A 72 -7.73 5.64 0.66
N MET A 73 -8.52 4.67 1.10
CA MET A 73 -8.74 3.44 0.35
C MET A 73 -9.31 3.72 -1.05
N PRO A 74 -8.64 3.25 -2.12
CA PRO A 74 -9.20 3.36 -3.46
C PRO A 74 -10.52 2.60 -3.59
N GLN A 75 -11.46 3.12 -4.36
CA GLN A 75 -12.77 2.47 -4.58
C GLN A 75 -12.66 1.11 -5.26
N THR A 76 -11.55 0.87 -5.95
CA THR A 76 -11.28 -0.40 -6.64
C THR A 76 -10.75 -1.50 -5.73
N LEU A 77 -10.43 -1.18 -4.47
CA LEU A 77 -9.94 -2.12 -3.48
C LEU A 77 -10.97 -2.33 -2.37
N SER A 78 -10.84 -3.45 -1.68
CA SER A 78 -11.69 -3.83 -0.55
C SER A 78 -10.86 -3.99 0.73
N PHE A 79 -11.49 -3.68 1.85
CA PHE A 79 -10.93 -3.83 3.19
C PHE A 79 -11.59 -5.01 3.92
N ASN A 80 -10.78 -5.84 4.54
CA ASN A 80 -11.22 -6.94 5.39
C ASN A 80 -10.62 -6.76 6.79
N SER A 81 -11.46 -6.52 7.79
CA SER A 81 -11.03 -6.29 9.16
C SER A 81 -10.31 -7.49 9.78
N SER A 82 -10.64 -8.71 9.36
CA SER A 82 -9.96 -9.92 9.86
C SER A 82 -8.49 -10.00 9.44
N MET A 83 -8.11 -9.32 8.37
CA MET A 83 -6.73 -9.24 7.88
C MET A 83 -5.98 -8.01 8.44
N ASN A 84 -6.69 -7.12 9.14
CA ASN A 84 -6.19 -5.79 9.54
C ASN A 84 -6.70 -5.40 10.92
N SER A 85 -6.29 -6.13 11.97
CA SER A 85 -6.81 -5.95 13.33
C SER A 85 -6.59 -4.55 13.92
N ASP A 86 -5.54 -3.85 13.48
CA ASP A 86 -5.18 -2.51 13.98
C ASP A 86 -5.86 -1.38 13.21
N TRP A 87 -6.59 -1.71 12.16
CA TRP A 87 -7.26 -0.74 11.31
C TRP A 87 -8.77 -0.79 11.49
N TYR A 88 -9.41 0.38 11.36
CA TYR A 88 -10.86 0.47 11.32
C TYR A 88 -11.31 1.39 10.19
N ILE A 89 -12.48 1.08 9.62
CA ILE A 89 -13.08 1.86 8.56
C ILE A 89 -14.04 2.91 9.14
N SER A 90 -13.97 4.12 8.62
CA SER A 90 -14.93 5.20 8.89
C SER A 90 -15.19 5.95 7.58
N GLY A 91 -16.43 5.90 7.10
CA GLY A 91 -16.73 6.35 5.74
C GLY A 91 -15.97 5.50 4.72
N ASN A 92 -15.22 6.15 3.85
CA ASN A 92 -14.38 5.49 2.83
C ASN A 92 -12.89 5.47 3.20
N ASN A 93 -12.57 5.86 4.42
CA ASN A 93 -11.20 5.95 4.89
C ASN A 93 -10.91 4.89 5.95
N LEU A 94 -9.65 4.48 6.02
CA LEU A 94 -9.14 3.55 7.02
C LEU A 94 -8.26 4.31 7.99
N TYR A 95 -8.41 4.02 9.28
CA TYR A 95 -7.67 4.69 10.35
C TYR A 95 -6.91 3.69 11.20
N ASN A 96 -5.76 4.14 11.70
CA ASN A 96 -4.92 3.35 12.61
C ASN A 96 -4.38 4.25 13.72
N THR A 97 -4.73 3.91 14.96
CA THR A 97 -4.28 4.62 16.16
C THR A 97 -3.31 3.79 17.01
N SER A 98 -2.77 2.70 16.47
CA SER A 98 -1.86 1.82 17.21
C SER A 98 -0.56 2.51 17.66
N LEU A 99 -0.13 3.54 16.94
CA LEU A 99 1.03 4.35 17.29
C LEU A 99 0.69 5.57 18.18
N ALA A 100 -0.56 5.77 18.54
CA ALA A 100 -1.00 6.99 19.25
C ALA A 100 -0.24 7.24 20.54
N ASN A 101 0.15 6.19 21.25
CA ASN A 101 0.90 6.27 22.49
C ASN A 101 2.32 5.68 22.39
N THR A 102 2.81 5.50 21.17
CA THR A 102 4.16 5.00 20.91
C THR A 102 5.09 6.17 20.63
N LYS A 103 6.02 6.41 21.55
CA LYS A 103 7.04 7.45 21.38
C LYS A 103 7.94 7.09 20.21
N ILE A 104 8.14 8.03 19.30
CA ILE A 104 9.07 7.89 18.18
C ILE A 104 10.22 8.87 18.43
N GLU A 105 11.37 8.30 18.79
CA GLU A 105 12.58 9.07 19.06
C GLU A 105 13.21 9.61 17.77
N PRO A 106 14.04 10.66 17.84
CA PRO A 106 14.78 11.16 16.68
C PRO A 106 15.53 10.04 15.95
N GLY A 107 15.31 9.94 14.64
CA GLY A 107 15.89 8.89 13.78
C GLY A 107 15.18 7.55 13.81
N GLU A 108 14.22 7.36 14.70
CA GLU A 108 13.46 6.09 14.80
C GLU A 108 12.39 5.99 13.73
N THR A 109 12.18 4.77 13.27
CA THR A 109 11.09 4.43 12.31
C THR A 109 10.16 3.39 12.93
N LYS A 110 8.87 3.65 12.86
CA LYS A 110 7.80 2.69 13.18
C LYS A 110 7.10 2.26 11.90
N GLU A 111 6.67 1.01 11.86
CA GLU A 111 6.06 0.41 10.68
C GLU A 111 4.67 -0.12 10.99
N LEU A 112 3.73 0.16 10.09
CA LEU A 112 2.38 -0.41 10.08
C LEU A 112 2.21 -1.25 8.82
N THR A 113 1.35 -2.24 8.91
CA THR A 113 0.96 -3.09 7.77
C THR A 113 -0.51 -2.88 7.47
N LEU A 114 -0.84 -2.72 6.19
CA LEU A 114 -2.22 -2.66 5.70
C LEU A 114 -2.36 -3.64 4.54
N VAL A 115 -3.40 -4.47 4.58
CA VAL A 115 -3.70 -5.46 3.55
C VAL A 115 -5.02 -5.10 2.88
N LEU A 116 -4.99 -4.86 1.58
CA LEU A 116 -6.18 -4.60 0.77
C LEU A 116 -6.33 -5.67 -0.29
N THR A 117 -7.56 -5.91 -0.71
CA THR A 117 -7.88 -6.98 -1.64
C THR A 117 -8.64 -6.48 -2.85
N LYS A 118 -8.59 -7.25 -3.92
CA LYS A 118 -9.38 -7.03 -5.13
C LYS A 118 -9.72 -8.37 -5.76
N THR A 119 -11.00 -8.57 -6.04
CA THR A 119 -11.44 -9.68 -6.90
C THR A 119 -11.46 -9.17 -8.34
N MET A 120 -10.70 -9.83 -9.20
CA MET A 120 -10.55 -9.41 -10.60
C MET A 120 -11.76 -9.81 -11.42
N THR A 121 -12.11 -8.95 -12.38
CA THR A 121 -13.03 -9.21 -13.46
C THR A 121 -12.31 -8.96 -14.80
N ASP A 122 -12.92 -9.32 -15.92
CA ASP A 122 -12.27 -9.23 -17.24
C ASP A 122 -11.76 -7.83 -17.63
N SER A 123 -12.27 -6.77 -17.00
CA SER A 123 -11.90 -5.38 -17.27
C SER A 123 -11.12 -4.71 -16.16
N ASN A 124 -10.89 -5.36 -15.03
CA ASN A 124 -10.33 -4.73 -13.82
C ASN A 124 -8.81 -4.82 -13.76
N THR A 125 -8.14 -4.34 -14.79
CA THR A 125 -6.67 -4.27 -14.85
C THR A 125 -6.20 -2.83 -14.82
N GLY A 126 -4.92 -2.61 -14.57
CA GLY A 126 -4.28 -1.31 -14.65
C GLY A 126 -3.63 -0.86 -13.35
N LEU A 127 -3.49 0.45 -13.23
CA LEU A 127 -2.79 1.09 -12.11
C LEU A 127 -3.76 1.39 -10.96
N VAL A 128 -3.38 0.95 -9.77
CA VAL A 128 -4.04 1.33 -8.51
C VAL A 128 -3.08 2.20 -7.70
N ASN A 129 -3.47 3.44 -7.43
CA ASN A 129 -2.75 4.35 -6.54
C ASN A 129 -3.42 4.36 -5.17
N ASN A 130 -2.61 4.22 -4.11
CA ASN A 130 -3.09 4.28 -2.74
C ASN A 130 -2.24 5.23 -1.90
N LYS A 131 -2.88 6.14 -1.18
CA LYS A 131 -2.25 7.17 -0.35
C LYS A 131 -2.57 6.97 1.12
N ALA A 132 -1.59 7.25 1.96
CA ALA A 132 -1.75 7.36 3.40
C ALA A 132 -1.21 8.70 3.89
N GLU A 133 -1.68 9.13 5.06
CA GLU A 133 -1.34 10.42 5.64
C GLU A 133 -1.30 10.31 7.17
N ILE A 134 -0.45 11.11 7.82
CA ILE A 134 -0.53 11.33 9.27
C ILE A 134 -1.66 12.33 9.51
N ALA A 135 -2.79 11.85 10.02
CA ALA A 135 -3.96 12.68 10.27
C ALA A 135 -3.81 13.54 11.53
N GLU A 136 -3.08 13.04 12.53
CA GLU A 136 -2.85 13.73 13.79
C GLU A 136 -1.48 13.35 14.35
N SER A 137 -0.73 14.36 14.83
CA SER A 137 0.56 14.17 15.50
C SER A 137 0.71 15.17 16.65
N SER A 138 1.42 14.79 17.69
CA SER A 138 1.76 15.68 18.80
C SER A 138 2.92 15.13 19.62
N ASN A 139 3.51 15.98 20.47
CA ASN A 139 4.45 15.54 21.50
C ASN A 139 3.70 15.19 22.81
N GLU A 140 4.43 14.90 23.88
CA GLU A 140 3.85 14.56 25.19
C GLU A 140 3.01 15.69 25.80
N LEU A 141 3.28 16.93 25.42
CA LEU A 141 2.56 18.12 25.89
C LEU A 141 1.36 18.47 24.98
N GLY A 142 1.05 17.65 23.98
CA GLY A 142 -0.01 17.91 23.03
C GLY A 142 0.33 18.95 21.95
N ILE A 143 1.58 19.38 21.86
CA ILE A 143 2.03 20.34 20.85
C ILE A 143 2.24 19.61 19.53
N LYS A 144 1.65 20.14 18.46
CA LYS A 144 1.80 19.60 17.10
C LYS A 144 3.19 19.92 16.55
N GLY A 145 3.76 18.97 15.83
CA GLY A 145 5.04 19.14 15.13
C GLY A 145 4.87 19.33 13.63
N GLU A 146 5.99 19.39 12.94
CA GLU A 146 5.99 19.32 11.49
C GLU A 146 5.76 17.88 11.02
N THR A 147 4.99 17.73 9.97
CA THR A 147 4.78 16.42 9.31
C THR A 147 4.95 16.57 7.80
N ASN A 148 5.68 15.63 7.20
CA ASN A 148 5.54 15.32 5.80
C ASN A 148 4.59 14.13 5.74
N GLU A 149 3.31 14.46 5.70
CA GLU A 149 2.26 13.54 6.07
C GLU A 149 1.86 12.56 4.99
N LYS A 150 2.25 12.77 3.75
CA LYS A 150 1.69 11.99 2.63
C LYS A 150 2.69 11.00 2.05
N GLY A 151 2.26 9.76 1.92
CA GLY A 151 2.95 8.72 1.18
C GLY A 151 1.99 8.01 0.23
N SER A 152 2.47 7.59 -0.93
CA SER A 152 1.69 6.82 -1.89
C SER A 152 2.46 5.62 -2.43
N ALA A 153 1.72 4.57 -2.75
CA ALA A 153 2.24 3.40 -3.44
C ALA A 153 1.30 3.00 -4.57
N ASN A 154 1.88 2.46 -5.62
CA ASN A 154 1.17 2.08 -6.83
C ASN A 154 1.32 0.59 -7.10
N VAL A 155 0.26 -0.02 -7.59
CA VAL A 155 0.25 -1.41 -8.04
C VAL A 155 -0.26 -1.46 -9.47
N ILE A 156 0.49 -2.12 -10.33
CA ILE A 156 0.05 -2.44 -11.71
C ILE A 156 -0.29 -3.92 -11.77
N ILE A 157 -1.51 -4.22 -12.18
CA ILE A 157 -1.95 -5.57 -12.48
C ILE A 157 -2.07 -5.67 -13.99
N SER A 158 -1.22 -6.51 -14.59
CA SER A 158 -1.21 -6.77 -16.02
C SER A 158 -1.76 -8.15 -16.32
N VAL A 159 -2.25 -8.33 -17.53
CA VAL A 159 -2.79 -9.59 -18.01
C VAL A 159 -1.95 -10.08 -19.16
N SER A 160 -1.47 -11.32 -19.08
CA SER A 160 -0.80 -11.99 -20.17
C SER A 160 -1.76 -12.87 -20.95
N THR A 161 -1.67 -12.83 -22.27
CA THR A 161 -2.55 -13.55 -23.18
C THR A 161 -2.21 -15.04 -23.36
N GLY A 162 -1.45 -15.61 -22.41
CA GLY A 162 -1.17 -17.05 -22.39
C GLY A 162 0.07 -17.45 -23.19
N ALA A 163 0.22 -18.76 -23.46
CA ALA A 163 1.43 -19.42 -23.94
C ALA A 163 1.90 -19.05 -25.36
N LEU A 164 1.30 -18.08 -26.00
CA LEU A 164 1.82 -17.55 -27.25
C LEU A 164 3.05 -16.69 -26.99
N VAL A 165 4.12 -17.37 -26.69
CA VAL A 165 5.45 -16.81 -26.64
C VAL A 165 5.66 -15.87 -25.45
N ASN A 166 6.42 -16.29 -24.47
CA ASN A 166 6.93 -15.46 -23.37
C ASN A 166 7.47 -14.09 -23.82
N TYR A 167 7.84 -13.99 -25.06
CA TYR A 167 8.34 -12.80 -25.74
C TYR A 167 7.25 -11.73 -25.95
N VAL A 168 6.05 -12.14 -26.41
CA VAL A 168 4.93 -11.21 -26.64
C VAL A 168 4.35 -10.74 -25.30
N ALA A 169 4.24 -11.61 -24.32
CA ALA A 169 3.79 -11.28 -22.98
C ALA A 169 4.65 -10.20 -22.34
N THR A 170 5.97 -10.30 -22.44
CA THR A 170 6.91 -9.29 -21.93
C THR A 170 6.70 -7.93 -22.59
N THR A 171 6.49 -7.90 -23.90
CA THR A 171 6.22 -6.67 -24.65
C THR A 171 4.92 -6.01 -24.23
N VAL A 172 3.85 -6.78 -24.06
CA VAL A 172 2.54 -6.29 -23.62
C VAL A 172 2.63 -5.69 -22.22
N ILE A 173 3.32 -6.35 -21.30
CA ILE A 173 3.55 -5.85 -19.94
C ILE A 173 4.27 -4.50 -19.98
N THR A 174 5.30 -4.37 -20.80
CA THR A 174 6.06 -3.11 -20.97
C THR A 174 5.17 -1.98 -21.50
N LEU A 175 4.32 -2.26 -22.46
CA LEU A 175 3.38 -1.27 -23.01
C LEU A 175 2.36 -0.78 -21.99
N ILE A 176 1.81 -1.68 -21.18
CA ILE A 176 0.88 -1.32 -20.10
C ILE A 176 1.56 -0.44 -19.05
N VAL A 177 2.79 -0.75 -18.69
CA VAL A 177 3.59 0.05 -17.76
C VAL A 177 3.84 1.45 -18.33
N LEU A 178 4.19 1.56 -19.59
CA LEU A 178 4.41 2.85 -20.25
C LEU A 178 3.13 3.67 -20.38
N ALA A 179 2.00 3.05 -20.68
CA ALA A 179 0.70 3.71 -20.73
C ALA A 179 0.23 4.17 -19.34
N GLY A 180 0.56 3.44 -18.30
CA GLY A 180 0.25 3.80 -16.91
C GLY A 180 1.14 4.90 -16.34
N LEU A 181 2.29 5.18 -16.96
CA LEU A 181 3.24 6.23 -16.55
C LEU A 181 3.11 7.52 -17.37
N ALA A 182 2.31 7.52 -18.43
CA ALA A 182 2.10 8.66 -19.32
C ALA A 182 1.01 9.61 -18.82
#